data_f95044073243af21e2c3a02041380e8a
#
_entry.id   f95044073243af21e2c3a02041380e8a
#
_cell.length_a   1.000
_cell.length_b   1.000
_cell.length_c   1.000
_cell.angle_alpha   90.00
_cell.angle_beta   90.00
_cell.angle_gamma   90.00
#
_symmetry.space_group_name_H-M   'P 1'
#
loop_
_entity.id
_entity.type
_entity.pdbx_description
1 polymer ?
#
loop_
_entity_poly.entity_id
_entity_poly.type
_entity_poly.pdbx_seq_one_letter_code
_entity_poly.pdbx_strand_id
1 'polypeptide(L)' 'RLGVKLYAGQPAKPGSIIIRQRGTKYLAGENTKMGADDTIYAIKNGVVGFFEKKKLLFTGRKRTVKVVTVK' A
#
# COMPACT_ATOMS: atom_id res chain seq x y z
N ARG A 1 5.14 -15.65 -0.51
CA ARG A 1 6.31 -14.80 -0.23
C ARG A 1 5.87 -13.38 0.07
N LEU A 2 6.64 -12.72 0.91
CA LEU A 2 6.40 -11.32 1.26
C LEU A 2 7.05 -10.40 0.22
N GLY A 3 6.61 -9.15 0.20
CA GLY A 3 7.18 -8.11 -0.64
C GLY A 3 6.20 -7.50 -1.62
N VAL A 4 6.71 -6.63 -2.46
CA VAL A 4 5.91 -5.94 -3.47
C VAL A 4 5.63 -6.90 -4.62
N LYS A 5 4.35 -7.04 -4.97
CA LYS A 5 3.90 -7.92 -6.05
C LYS A 5 3.58 -7.14 -7.33
N LEU A 6 3.10 -5.92 -7.19
CA LEU A 6 2.86 -5.00 -8.29
C LEU A 6 3.62 -3.71 -8.04
N TYR A 7 4.27 -3.20 -9.07
CA TYR A 7 5.09 -1.99 -8.98
C TYR A 7 4.37 -0.79 -9.59
N ALA A 8 4.87 0.39 -9.32
CA ALA A 8 4.31 1.63 -9.88
C ALA A 8 4.24 1.54 -11.41
N GLY A 9 3.12 1.98 -11.95
CA GLY A 9 2.88 1.95 -13.39
C GLY A 9 2.24 0.66 -13.90
N GLN A 10 2.14 -0.38 -13.08
CA GLN A 10 1.51 -1.62 -13.49
C GLN A 10 -0.01 -1.56 -13.32
N PRO A 11 -0.77 -2.21 -14.22
CA PRO A 11 -2.22 -2.26 -14.07
C PRO A 11 -2.60 -3.18 -12.91
N ALA A 12 -3.66 -2.80 -12.20
CA ALA A 12 -4.24 -3.59 -11.13
C ALA A 12 -5.73 -3.78 -11.38
N LYS A 13 -6.24 -4.93 -10.99
CA LYS A 13 -7.67 -5.26 -11.05
C LYS A 13 -8.20 -5.43 -9.64
N PRO A 14 -9.53 -5.31 -9.42
CA PRO A 14 -10.09 -5.58 -8.10
C PRO A 14 -9.65 -6.96 -7.60
N GLY A 15 -9.14 -7.01 -6.37
CA GLY A 15 -8.63 -8.23 -5.78
C GLY A 15 -7.16 -8.52 -6.05
N SER A 16 -6.50 -7.75 -6.95
CA SER A 16 -5.07 -7.94 -7.20
C SER A 16 -4.26 -7.60 -5.96
N ILE A 17 -3.40 -8.51 -5.54
CA ILE A 17 -2.51 -8.28 -4.41
C ILE A 17 -1.36 -7.40 -4.87
N ILE A 18 -1.16 -6.28 -4.20
CA ILE A 18 -0.10 -5.33 -4.50
C ILE A 18 1.11 -5.58 -3.61
N ILE A 19 0.88 -5.75 -2.32
CA ILE A 19 1.94 -5.95 -1.34
C ILE A 19 1.53 -7.03 -0.36
N ARG A 20 2.44 -7.95 -0.10
CA ARG A 20 2.34 -8.90 1.01
C ARG A 20 3.41 -8.55 2.01
N GLN A 21 3.00 -8.29 3.24
CA GLN A 21 3.90 -7.84 4.29
C GLN A 21 3.50 -8.42 5.63
N ARG A 22 4.44 -8.43 6.53
CA ARG A 22 4.19 -8.63 7.95
C ARG A 22 4.42 -7.30 8.63
N GLY A 23 3.40 -6.82 9.33
CA GLY A 23 3.42 -5.49 9.89
C GLY A 23 3.17 -4.42 8.83
N THR A 24 2.98 -3.20 9.27
CA THR A 24 2.50 -2.10 8.44
C THR A 24 3.66 -1.28 7.88
N LYS A 25 4.44 -1.85 6.97
CA LYS A 25 5.51 -1.13 6.28
C LYS A 25 4.95 -0.20 5.21
N TYR A 26 3.87 -0.62 4.55
CA TYR A 26 3.14 0.16 3.56
C TYR A 26 1.72 0.36 4.07
N LEU A 27 1.12 1.49 3.72
CA LEU A 27 -0.26 1.79 4.07
C LEU A 27 -1.13 1.74 2.83
N ALA A 28 -2.38 1.33 3.02
CA ALA A 28 -3.36 1.34 1.95
C ALA A 28 -3.84 2.77 1.71
N GLY A 29 -3.73 3.24 0.48
CA GLY A 29 -4.19 4.55 0.07
C GLY A 29 -5.44 4.46 -0.78
N GLU A 30 -5.54 5.36 -1.77
CA GLU A 30 -6.72 5.44 -2.62
C GLU A 30 -6.96 4.15 -3.39
N ASN A 31 -8.20 3.67 -3.38
CA ASN A 31 -8.66 2.47 -4.10
C ASN A 31 -7.91 1.19 -3.73
N THR A 32 -7.35 1.15 -2.52
CA THR A 32 -6.71 -0.05 -1.99
C THR A 32 -7.27 -0.34 -0.60
N LYS A 33 -7.10 -1.57 -0.18
CA LYS A 33 -7.52 -2.00 1.16
C LYS A 33 -6.47 -2.90 1.76
N MET A 34 -6.40 -2.89 3.08
CA MET A 34 -5.50 -3.76 3.82
C MET A 34 -6.29 -4.90 4.43
N GLY A 35 -5.86 -6.13 4.17
CA GLY A 35 -6.47 -7.31 4.74
C GLY A 35 -6.00 -7.58 6.18
N ALA A 36 -6.52 -8.63 6.78
CA ALA A 36 -6.25 -8.97 8.17
C ALA A 36 -4.78 -9.33 8.43
N ASP A 37 -4.07 -9.78 7.40
CA ASP A 37 -2.65 -10.17 7.47
C ASP A 37 -1.73 -9.08 6.92
N ASP A 38 -2.19 -7.81 6.91
CA ASP A 38 -1.46 -6.65 6.39
C ASP A 38 -1.20 -6.69 4.88
N THR A 39 -1.86 -7.59 4.17
CA THR A 39 -1.80 -7.63 2.70
C THR A 39 -2.58 -6.45 2.12
N ILE A 40 -1.96 -5.71 1.19
CA ILE A 40 -2.62 -4.61 0.50
C ILE A 40 -3.06 -5.09 -0.87
N TYR A 41 -4.33 -4.88 -1.20
CA TYR A 41 -4.89 -5.28 -2.48
C TYR A 41 -5.74 -4.16 -3.08
N ALA A 42 -5.86 -4.19 -4.41
CA ALA A 42 -6.67 -3.22 -5.13
C ALA A 42 -8.17 -3.54 -4.98
N ILE A 43 -8.98 -2.51 -4.90
CA ILE A 43 -10.44 -2.66 -4.88
C ILE A 43 -11.10 -2.12 -6.16
N LYS A 44 -10.31 -1.50 -7.04
CA LYS A 44 -10.77 -0.99 -8.34
C LYS A 44 -9.72 -1.24 -9.40
N ASN A 45 -10.15 -1.19 -10.66
CA ASN A 45 -9.22 -1.18 -11.78
C ASN A 45 -8.44 0.13 -11.82
N GLY A 46 -7.18 0.06 -12.16
CA GLY A 46 -6.37 1.25 -12.29
C GLY A 46 -4.91 0.92 -12.37
N VAL A 47 -4.08 1.92 -12.14
CA VAL A 47 -2.63 1.81 -12.19
C VAL A 47 -2.07 2.01 -10.80
N VAL A 48 -1.16 1.12 -10.42
CA VAL A 48 -0.51 1.17 -9.11
C VAL A 48 0.40 2.38 -9.02
N GLY A 49 0.33 3.08 -7.89
CA GLY A 49 1.24 4.16 -7.57
C GLY A 49 1.69 4.07 -6.13
N PHE A 50 2.86 4.62 -5.88
CA PHE A 50 3.43 4.70 -4.54
C PHE A 50 3.80 6.14 -4.25
N PHE A 51 3.58 6.58 -3.02
CA PHE A 51 4.10 7.85 -2.58
C PHE A 51 4.48 7.77 -1.12
N GLU A 52 5.30 8.70 -0.68
CA GLU A 52 5.73 8.77 0.70
C GLU A 52 4.91 9.83 1.44
N LYS A 53 4.56 9.53 2.67
CA LYS A 53 3.84 10.43 3.54
C LYS A 53 4.54 10.47 4.89
N LYS A 54 4.67 11.66 5.46
CA LYS A 54 5.19 11.81 6.81
C LYS A 54 4.06 11.62 7.81
N LYS A 55 4.27 10.75 8.76
CA LYS A 55 3.32 10.48 9.81
C LYS A 55 3.90 10.89 11.15
N LEU A 56 3.16 11.67 11.92
CA LEU A 56 3.57 12.06 13.26
C LEU A 56 3.29 10.91 14.22
N LEU A 57 4.34 10.45 14.89
CA LEU A 57 4.21 9.45 15.94
C LEU A 57 3.85 10.15 17.24
N PHE A 58 3.18 9.46 18.14
CA PHE A 58 2.80 10.07 19.42
C PHE A 58 4.00 10.36 20.32
N THR A 59 5.19 9.88 19.98
CA THR A 59 6.45 10.24 20.62
C THR A 59 6.97 11.61 20.18
N GLY A 60 6.27 12.28 19.26
CA GLY A 60 6.69 13.58 18.71
C GLY A 60 7.60 13.47 17.50
N ARG A 61 8.02 12.28 17.12
CA ARG A 61 8.86 12.08 15.94
C ARG A 61 8.00 11.89 14.69
N LYS A 62 8.54 12.33 13.56
CA LYS A 62 7.91 12.09 12.26
C LYS A 62 8.56 10.87 11.61
N ARG A 63 7.74 10.03 11.02
CA ARG A 63 8.19 8.85 10.28
C ARG A 63 7.67 8.92 8.86
N THR A 64 8.55 8.64 7.91
CA THR A 64 8.13 8.50 6.51
C THR A 64 7.56 7.11 6.31
N VAL A 65 6.35 7.05 5.80
CA VAL A 65 5.68 5.79 5.44
C VAL A 65 5.36 5.80 3.96
N LYS A 66 5.38 4.63 3.35
CA LYS A 66 5.02 4.48 1.95
C LYS A 66 3.55 4.14 1.84
N VAL A 67 2.85 4.79 0.93
CA VAL A 67 1.42 4.60 0.69
C VAL A 67 1.23 4.07 -0.72
N VAL A 68 0.36 3.07 -0.84
CA VAL A 68 0.04 2.43 -2.11
C VAL A 68 -1.30 2.95 -2.60
N THR A 69 -1.37 3.32 -3.86
CA THR A 69 -2.62 3.79 -4.48
C THR A 69 -2.89 3.05 -5.78
N VAL A 70 -4.16 3.06 -6.18
CA VAL A 70 -4.59 2.60 -7.50
C VAL A 70 -5.45 3.72 -8.09
N LYS A 71 -5.02 4.23 -9.23
CA LYS A 71 -5.71 5.34 -9.89
C LYS A 71 -6.10 5.02 -11.32
#